data_105a7a68377a32f9c7f904404266298f
#
_entry.id   105a7a68377a32f9c7f904404266298f
#
_cell.length_a   1.000
_cell.length_b   1.000
_cell.length_c   1.000
_cell.angle_alpha   90.00
_cell.angle_beta   90.00
_cell.angle_gamma   90.00
#
_symmetry.space_group_name_H-M   'P 1'
#
loop_
_entity.id
_entity.type
_entity.pdbx_description
1 polymer ?
#
loop_
_entity_poly.entity_id
_entity_poly.type
_entity_poly.pdbx_seq_one_letter_code
_entity_poly.pdbx_strand_id
1 'polypeptide(L)'
;MTWRPWRQAFLAAGTAVVGFDPSTRTWVTDAARSQGMDDLPPLKGRVVTDPASRGEAADDFGHLVHRTPGAVLEPGDVSDIMLMMKYCRTHGVQVAARGQGHATFGQGQVAGGLIVDMSPLNAVEVRGDTAVVEAGALWSGLAQATLARGLTPPVFTDYLELSVGGTLAVGGIGGQTHHHGAQVDGVVELEVVTGDAALRRCSARLRPDLFRAVLAGRGQCGIIAKATVRLLPAPAKVRHYLLSYPSVAALTADQRRVVDDGRFAYVEGELGLPTDSAGWTHQLEAVAFFDGPTPPDDATLLGGLSDEPGKRQINDMSYFEFLNRLATGVAYLKSTGEWYRPHPWWNMFLPASRTDAFVEAAIKDLTETEVGASGVVLLYPFPRARLQLPLLRLPDEETVFLFTLLRTASAGAESPQAMVEANRSLYLRARAVGGYQYPVGSIPTTPEEWRTHYGPAWAAFKTARERFDPDAILTPGQGIFPPDP
;
A
#
# COMPACT_ATOMS: atom_id res chain seq x y z
N MET A 1 -12.79 -19.59 0.21
CA MET A 1 -11.83 -20.69 -0.01
C MET A 1 -10.45 -20.18 0.28
N THR A 2 -9.86 -20.60 1.38
CA THR A 2 -8.56 -20.16 1.90
C THR A 2 -7.44 -20.57 0.94
N TRP A 3 -6.78 -19.57 0.37
CA TRP A 3 -5.66 -19.75 -0.55
C TRP A 3 -4.37 -20.04 0.25
N ARG A 4 -4.12 -21.33 0.58
CA ARG A 4 -2.80 -21.89 0.94
C ARG A 4 -2.75 -23.41 0.76
N PRO A 5 -2.69 -23.97 -0.46
CA PRO A 5 -2.37 -25.41 -0.61
C PRO A 5 -0.86 -25.71 -0.63
N TRP A 6 0.06 -24.72 -0.68
CA TRP A 6 1.47 -24.99 -0.99
C TRP A 6 2.46 -24.85 0.19
N ARG A 7 2.04 -24.31 1.36
CA ARG A 7 2.96 -24.15 2.50
C ARG A 7 3.02 -25.32 3.48
N GLN A 8 2.47 -26.48 3.17
CA GLN A 8 2.76 -27.75 3.86
C GLN A 8 3.82 -28.59 3.10
N ALA A 9 4.82 -27.92 2.51
CA ALA A 9 6.03 -28.64 2.17
C ALA A 9 6.71 -29.02 3.49
N PHE A 10 6.77 -30.29 3.82
CA PHE A 10 7.62 -30.83 4.86
C PHE A 10 9.04 -30.26 4.63
N LEU A 11 9.53 -29.41 5.54
CA LEU A 11 10.94 -29.05 5.53
C LEU A 11 11.73 -30.37 5.56
N ALA A 12 12.60 -30.56 4.58
CA ALA A 12 13.53 -31.68 4.64
C ALA A 12 14.30 -31.57 5.95
N ALA A 13 14.48 -32.67 6.67
CA ALA A 13 15.27 -32.69 7.89
C ALA A 13 16.65 -32.08 7.57
N GLY A 14 17.09 -31.09 8.38
CA GLY A 14 18.36 -30.41 8.16
C GLY A 14 18.30 -28.96 7.62
N THR A 15 17.08 -28.38 7.43
CA THR A 15 16.91 -27.03 6.88
C THR A 15 16.45 -25.98 7.90
N ALA A 16 16.13 -26.38 9.13
CA ALA A 16 15.78 -25.45 10.19
C ALA A 16 17.01 -24.61 10.58
N VAL A 17 16.86 -23.29 10.62
CA VAL A 17 17.91 -22.40 11.11
C VAL A 17 18.01 -22.53 12.62
N VAL A 18 19.22 -22.70 13.13
CA VAL A 18 19.50 -22.87 14.56
C VAL A 18 20.39 -21.79 15.12
N GLY A 19 21.05 -20.99 14.27
CA GLY A 19 21.91 -19.91 14.70
C GLY A 19 22.43 -19.03 13.55
N PHE A 20 23.33 -18.13 13.90
CA PHE A 20 24.04 -17.24 12.98
C PHE A 20 25.54 -17.31 13.29
N ASP A 21 26.37 -17.43 12.28
CA ASP A 21 27.81 -17.36 12.40
C ASP A 21 28.26 -15.91 12.11
N PRO A 22 28.68 -15.16 13.14
CA PRO A 22 29.08 -13.76 12.97
C PRO A 22 30.37 -13.60 12.17
N SER A 23 31.23 -14.63 12.11
CA SER A 23 32.50 -14.58 11.38
C SER A 23 32.30 -14.65 9.86
N THR A 24 31.36 -15.47 9.42
CA THR A 24 31.00 -15.63 8.00
C THR A 24 29.75 -14.82 7.62
N ARG A 25 29.05 -14.24 8.60
CA ARG A 25 27.77 -13.53 8.45
C ARG A 25 26.70 -14.37 7.76
N THR A 26 26.62 -15.65 8.14
CA THR A 26 25.66 -16.60 7.56
C THR A 26 24.72 -17.22 8.58
N TRP A 27 23.49 -17.46 8.16
CA TRP A 27 22.53 -18.24 8.92
C TRP A 27 22.87 -19.72 8.87
N VAL A 28 22.92 -20.37 10.04
CA VAL A 28 23.38 -21.75 10.20
C VAL A 28 22.19 -22.65 10.42
N THR A 29 22.10 -23.73 9.60
CA THR A 29 21.09 -24.76 9.77
C THR A 29 21.56 -25.85 10.72
N ASP A 30 20.65 -26.68 11.25
CA ASP A 30 20.94 -27.79 12.15
C ASP A 30 21.91 -28.81 11.51
N ALA A 31 21.86 -29.02 10.19
CA ALA A 31 22.81 -29.86 9.44
C ALA A 31 24.22 -29.26 9.33
N ALA A 32 24.37 -27.95 9.51
CA ALA A 32 25.60 -27.21 9.31
C ALA A 32 26.15 -26.58 10.60
N ARG A 33 25.79 -27.09 11.78
CA ARG A 33 26.27 -26.56 13.07
C ARG A 33 27.78 -26.45 13.09
N SER A 34 28.29 -25.29 13.48
CA SER A 34 29.72 -24.98 13.59
C SER A 34 30.10 -24.44 14.98
N GLN A 35 31.37 -24.61 15.35
CA GLN A 35 31.88 -23.95 16.54
C GLN A 35 31.98 -22.43 16.25
N GLY A 36 31.46 -21.59 17.17
CA GLY A 36 31.50 -20.12 17.05
C GLY A 36 30.22 -19.51 16.48
N MET A 37 29.20 -20.32 16.18
CA MET A 37 27.87 -19.79 15.88
C MET A 37 27.17 -19.36 17.18
N ASP A 38 26.31 -18.35 17.09
CA ASP A 38 25.40 -17.96 18.14
C ASP A 38 24.02 -18.61 17.90
N ASP A 39 23.52 -19.35 18.91
CA ASP A 39 22.23 -20.03 18.82
C ASP A 39 21.07 -19.04 18.71
N LEU A 40 20.03 -19.40 17.95
CA LEU A 40 18.77 -18.65 17.92
C LEU A 40 18.10 -18.65 19.31
N PRO A 41 17.40 -17.56 19.67
CA PRO A 41 16.51 -17.60 20.82
C PRO A 41 15.38 -18.61 20.59
N PRO A 42 14.75 -19.13 21.67
CA PRO A 42 13.61 -20.03 21.53
C PRO A 42 12.42 -19.28 20.94
N LEU A 43 11.97 -19.69 19.75
CA LEU A 43 10.86 -19.11 18.99
C LEU A 43 9.63 -20.03 19.07
N LYS A 44 8.43 -19.45 19.00
CA LYS A 44 7.16 -20.16 18.77
C LYS A 44 6.94 -20.47 17.30
N GLY A 45 7.43 -19.59 16.42
CA GLY A 45 7.49 -19.76 14.98
C GLY A 45 8.83 -20.36 14.55
N ARG A 46 9.31 -19.99 13.38
CA ARG A 46 10.55 -20.54 12.82
C ARG A 46 11.29 -19.53 11.92
N VAL A 47 12.58 -19.73 11.77
CA VAL A 47 13.42 -19.07 10.76
C VAL A 47 13.78 -20.09 9.69
N VAL A 48 13.62 -19.70 8.41
CA VAL A 48 13.87 -20.58 7.26
C VAL A 48 14.87 -19.93 6.29
N THR A 49 15.64 -20.79 5.61
CA THR A 49 16.65 -20.38 4.59
C THR A 49 16.48 -21.14 3.28
N ASP A 50 15.38 -21.90 3.12
CA ASP A 50 15.15 -22.62 1.88
C ASP A 50 15.03 -21.68 0.68
N PRO A 51 15.46 -22.12 -0.52
CA PRO A 51 15.48 -21.28 -1.71
C PRO A 51 14.11 -20.74 -2.12
N ALA A 52 13.01 -21.48 -1.87
CA ALA A 52 11.67 -21.07 -2.27
C ALA A 52 11.20 -19.88 -1.42
N SER A 53 11.28 -19.98 -0.07
CA SER A 53 10.90 -18.91 0.85
C SER A 53 11.75 -17.66 0.65
N ARG A 54 13.07 -17.82 0.45
CA ARG A 54 13.98 -16.70 0.18
C ARG A 54 13.74 -16.08 -1.20
N GLY A 55 13.44 -16.90 -2.22
CA GLY A 55 13.12 -16.44 -3.57
C GLY A 55 11.83 -15.62 -3.60
N GLU A 56 10.77 -16.08 -2.92
CA GLU A 56 9.53 -15.32 -2.75
C GLU A 56 9.76 -13.99 -2.02
N ALA A 57 10.57 -14.01 -0.97
CA ALA A 57 10.89 -12.81 -0.19
C ALA A 57 11.86 -11.84 -0.90
N ALA A 58 12.59 -12.31 -1.91
CA ALA A 58 13.51 -11.53 -2.73
C ALA A 58 12.80 -10.70 -3.81
N ASP A 59 11.52 -10.93 -4.01
CA ASP A 59 10.71 -10.32 -5.07
C ASP A 59 9.50 -9.59 -4.47
N ASP A 60 8.88 -8.70 -5.24
CA ASP A 60 7.64 -8.03 -4.90
C ASP A 60 6.74 -7.90 -6.14
N PHE A 61 5.56 -7.30 -6.00
CA PHE A 61 4.60 -7.17 -7.10
C PHE A 61 5.15 -6.38 -8.31
N GLY A 62 6.15 -5.53 -8.07
CA GLY A 62 6.80 -4.79 -9.15
C GLY A 62 7.67 -5.62 -10.06
N HIS A 63 8.23 -6.73 -9.58
CA HIS A 63 9.19 -7.59 -10.29
C HIS A 63 10.37 -6.84 -10.93
N LEU A 64 10.78 -5.69 -10.34
CA LEU A 64 11.82 -4.80 -10.87
C LEU A 64 13.13 -4.89 -10.10
N VAL A 65 13.04 -5.20 -8.82
CA VAL A 65 14.17 -5.26 -7.89
C VAL A 65 14.14 -6.58 -7.16
N HIS A 66 15.29 -7.25 -7.10
CA HIS A 66 15.43 -8.54 -6.43
C HIS A 66 16.58 -8.47 -5.43
N ARG A 67 16.25 -8.54 -4.12
CA ARG A 67 17.24 -8.57 -3.03
C ARG A 67 17.01 -9.81 -2.18
N THR A 68 17.82 -10.85 -2.40
CA THR A 68 17.67 -12.11 -1.67
C THR A 68 18.03 -11.94 -0.20
N PRO A 69 17.10 -12.18 0.74
CA PRO A 69 17.39 -12.16 2.16
C PRO A 69 18.26 -13.34 2.57
N GLY A 70 18.96 -13.21 3.69
CA GLY A 70 19.69 -14.31 4.31
C GLY A 70 18.73 -15.37 4.88
N ALA A 71 17.63 -14.93 5.49
CA ALA A 71 16.61 -15.79 6.08
C ALA A 71 15.25 -15.11 6.09
N VAL A 72 14.20 -15.91 6.34
CA VAL A 72 12.82 -15.45 6.55
C VAL A 72 12.32 -15.95 7.91
N LEU A 73 11.83 -15.05 8.75
CA LEU A 73 11.12 -15.37 9.99
C LEU A 73 9.63 -15.55 9.67
N GLU A 74 9.06 -16.69 10.01
CA GLU A 74 7.62 -16.93 10.11
C GLU A 74 7.24 -16.90 11.61
N PRO A 75 6.83 -15.75 12.17
CA PRO A 75 6.61 -15.61 13.60
C PRO A 75 5.35 -16.36 14.06
N GLY A 76 5.43 -17.05 15.21
CA GLY A 76 4.28 -17.64 15.88
C GLY A 76 3.44 -16.60 16.63
N ASP A 77 4.10 -15.56 17.15
CA ASP A 77 3.47 -14.35 17.70
C ASP A 77 4.46 -13.17 17.71
N VAL A 78 4.03 -12.04 18.27
CA VAL A 78 4.86 -10.81 18.34
C VAL A 78 6.14 -10.98 19.17
N SER A 79 6.20 -11.92 20.11
CA SER A 79 7.41 -12.16 20.92
C SER A 79 8.56 -12.67 20.06
N ASP A 80 8.28 -13.45 19.01
CA ASP A 80 9.30 -13.91 18.07
C ASP A 80 9.94 -12.74 17.30
N ILE A 81 9.11 -11.75 16.92
CA ILE A 81 9.63 -10.54 16.26
C ILE A 81 10.56 -9.80 17.22
N MET A 82 10.17 -9.61 18.49
CA MET A 82 11.01 -8.94 19.50
C MET A 82 12.33 -9.69 19.74
N LEU A 83 12.27 -11.01 19.86
CA LEU A 83 13.46 -11.85 20.07
C LEU A 83 14.41 -11.75 18.87
N MET A 84 13.87 -11.87 17.65
CA MET A 84 14.69 -11.79 16.45
C MET A 84 15.20 -10.38 16.16
N MET A 85 14.46 -9.32 16.49
CA MET A 85 14.95 -7.95 16.43
C MET A 85 16.14 -7.76 17.36
N LYS A 86 16.07 -8.25 18.61
CA LYS A 86 17.19 -8.21 19.54
C LYS A 86 18.40 -8.99 19.00
N TYR A 87 18.16 -10.17 18.46
CA TYR A 87 19.18 -11.03 17.87
C TYR A 87 19.86 -10.33 16.68
N CYS A 88 19.07 -9.80 15.73
CA CYS A 88 19.58 -9.09 14.57
C CYS A 88 20.40 -7.84 14.93
N ARG A 89 19.98 -7.08 15.95
CA ARG A 89 20.76 -5.96 16.48
C ARG A 89 22.16 -6.39 16.95
N THR A 90 22.21 -7.45 17.74
CA THR A 90 23.49 -7.97 18.27
C THR A 90 24.47 -8.33 17.16
N HIS A 91 23.97 -8.81 16.03
CA HIS A 91 24.79 -9.26 14.90
C HIS A 91 24.88 -8.25 13.73
N GLY A 92 24.29 -7.04 13.88
CA GLY A 92 24.25 -6.04 12.82
C GLY A 92 23.55 -6.54 11.56
N VAL A 93 22.50 -7.37 11.71
CA VAL A 93 21.67 -7.90 10.61
C VAL A 93 20.52 -6.96 10.35
N GLN A 94 20.36 -6.51 9.11
CA GLN A 94 19.22 -5.67 8.71
C GLN A 94 17.92 -6.48 8.64
N VAL A 95 16.80 -5.83 8.93
CA VAL A 95 15.47 -6.46 9.00
C VAL A 95 14.45 -5.66 8.21
N ALA A 96 13.60 -6.34 7.45
CA ALA A 96 12.42 -5.73 6.85
C ALA A 96 11.18 -6.60 7.08
N ALA A 97 10.03 -5.95 7.33
CA ALA A 97 8.74 -6.64 7.41
C ALA A 97 8.10 -6.74 6.03
N ARG A 98 7.45 -7.87 5.76
CA ARG A 98 6.72 -8.15 4.53
C ARG A 98 5.30 -8.63 4.84
N GLY A 99 4.29 -8.00 4.25
CA GLY A 99 2.94 -8.50 4.18
C GLY A 99 2.72 -9.32 2.91
N GLN A 100 1.87 -8.84 1.99
CA GLN A 100 1.60 -9.53 0.72
C GLN A 100 2.65 -9.27 -0.37
N GLY A 101 3.71 -8.51 -0.06
CA GLY A 101 4.74 -8.19 -1.05
C GLY A 101 4.24 -7.32 -2.21
N HIS A 102 3.23 -6.50 -1.98
CA HIS A 102 2.62 -5.66 -3.03
C HIS A 102 3.33 -4.30 -3.23
N ALA A 103 4.57 -4.19 -2.77
CA ALA A 103 5.49 -3.11 -3.16
C ALA A 103 5.90 -3.29 -4.63
N THR A 104 6.36 -2.20 -5.27
CA THR A 104 6.65 -2.24 -6.71
C THR A 104 8.11 -1.93 -7.06
N PHE A 105 8.98 -1.66 -6.06
CA PHE A 105 10.37 -1.27 -6.34
C PHE A 105 11.36 -1.70 -5.23
N GLY A 106 11.16 -2.87 -4.67
CA GLY A 106 12.07 -3.43 -3.66
C GLY A 106 11.99 -2.77 -2.29
N GLN A 107 10.95 -1.99 -2.01
CA GLN A 107 10.87 -1.18 -0.78
C GLN A 107 10.83 -2.03 0.49
N GLY A 108 10.22 -3.22 0.46
CA GLY A 108 10.12 -4.16 1.57
C GLY A 108 11.18 -5.27 1.55
N GLN A 109 12.22 -5.17 0.72
CA GLN A 109 13.25 -6.19 0.56
C GLN A 109 14.53 -5.84 1.34
N VAL A 110 15.33 -6.85 1.67
CA VAL A 110 16.63 -6.70 2.32
C VAL A 110 17.64 -7.73 1.77
N ALA A 111 18.81 -7.29 1.34
CA ALA A 111 19.87 -8.16 0.86
C ALA A 111 20.64 -8.79 2.03
N GLY A 112 20.73 -10.12 2.11
CA GLY A 112 21.48 -10.85 3.14
C GLY A 112 20.89 -10.76 4.56
N GLY A 113 19.90 -9.89 4.80
CA GLY A 113 19.28 -9.67 6.10
C GLY A 113 18.13 -10.65 6.41
N LEU A 114 17.27 -10.28 7.35
CA LEU A 114 16.10 -11.02 7.78
C LEU A 114 14.81 -10.38 7.24
N ILE A 115 13.99 -11.15 6.55
CA ILE A 115 12.60 -10.77 6.28
C ILE A 115 11.71 -11.33 7.39
N VAL A 116 10.81 -10.49 7.92
CA VAL A 116 9.72 -10.92 8.80
C VAL A 116 8.46 -11.06 7.97
N ASP A 117 8.05 -12.31 7.69
CA ASP A 117 6.76 -12.59 7.03
C ASP A 117 5.63 -12.37 8.04
N MET A 118 4.89 -11.28 7.88
CA MET A 118 3.81 -10.92 8.79
C MET A 118 2.54 -11.75 8.58
N SER A 119 2.44 -12.54 7.52
CA SER A 119 1.21 -13.25 7.16
C SER A 119 0.68 -14.27 8.18
N PRO A 120 1.50 -14.86 9.09
CA PRO A 120 0.96 -15.71 10.18
C PRO A 120 0.21 -14.91 11.25
N LEU A 121 0.55 -13.61 11.43
CA LEU A 121 -0.09 -12.71 12.40
C LEU A 121 -1.30 -12.04 11.75
N ASN A 122 -2.44 -12.72 11.72
CA ASN A 122 -3.61 -12.33 10.92
C ASN A 122 -4.94 -12.35 11.70
N ALA A 123 -4.91 -12.36 13.02
CA ALA A 123 -6.11 -12.33 13.83
C ALA A 123 -6.84 -10.98 13.72
N VAL A 124 -8.19 -11.05 13.73
CA VAL A 124 -9.10 -9.90 13.73
C VAL A 124 -10.09 -10.05 14.87
N GLU A 125 -10.19 -9.05 15.73
CA GLU A 125 -11.13 -9.00 16.84
C GLU A 125 -11.94 -7.71 16.79
N VAL A 126 -13.25 -7.80 16.57
CA VAL A 126 -14.17 -6.64 16.57
C VAL A 126 -14.63 -6.32 18.00
N ARG A 127 -14.41 -5.08 18.46
CA ARG A 127 -14.71 -4.58 19.80
C ARG A 127 -15.49 -3.27 19.75
N GLY A 128 -16.82 -3.37 19.83
CA GLY A 128 -17.69 -2.18 19.72
C GLY A 128 -17.51 -1.51 18.36
N ASP A 129 -17.11 -0.25 18.36
CA ASP A 129 -16.86 0.60 17.18
C ASP A 129 -15.41 0.57 16.70
N THR A 130 -14.64 -0.43 17.11
CA THR A 130 -13.24 -0.64 16.69
C THR A 130 -12.96 -2.10 16.35
N ALA A 131 -11.90 -2.34 15.59
CA ALA A 131 -11.32 -3.67 15.40
C ALA A 131 -9.84 -3.66 15.79
N VAL A 132 -9.43 -4.64 16.60
CA VAL A 132 -8.02 -4.94 16.86
C VAL A 132 -7.57 -5.97 15.83
N VAL A 133 -6.58 -5.61 15.02
CA VAL A 133 -6.17 -6.37 13.84
C VAL A 133 -4.67 -6.62 13.87
N GLU A 134 -4.24 -7.85 13.72
CA GLU A 134 -2.83 -8.16 13.50
C GLU A 134 -2.39 -7.70 12.09
N ALA A 135 -1.16 -7.23 11.99
CA ALA A 135 -0.69 -6.50 10.82
C ALA A 135 -0.63 -7.32 9.51
N GLY A 136 -0.54 -8.64 9.62
CA GLY A 136 -0.59 -9.56 8.48
C GLY A 136 -2.00 -9.90 7.99
N ALA A 137 -3.07 -9.51 8.73
CA ALA A 137 -4.44 -9.70 8.29
C ALA A 137 -4.69 -8.93 6.99
N LEU A 138 -5.51 -9.50 6.11
CA LEU A 138 -5.93 -8.88 4.86
C LEU A 138 -7.14 -7.96 5.09
N TRP A 139 -7.23 -6.88 4.32
CA TRP A 139 -8.41 -6.01 4.36
C TRP A 139 -9.70 -6.75 3.99
N SER A 140 -9.64 -7.78 3.12
CA SER A 140 -10.79 -8.65 2.83
C SER A 140 -11.27 -9.42 4.06
N GLY A 141 -10.35 -9.98 4.85
CA GLY A 141 -10.66 -10.67 6.10
C GLY A 141 -11.22 -9.73 7.17
N LEU A 142 -10.66 -8.53 7.29
CA LEU A 142 -11.18 -7.48 8.17
C LEU A 142 -12.58 -7.05 7.75
N ALA A 143 -12.82 -6.80 6.44
CA ALA A 143 -14.14 -6.45 5.92
C ALA A 143 -15.18 -7.52 6.26
N GLN A 144 -14.90 -8.80 6.01
CA GLN A 144 -15.80 -9.90 6.33
C GLN A 144 -16.12 -9.98 7.82
N ALA A 145 -15.11 -9.87 8.69
CA ALA A 145 -15.29 -9.92 10.14
C ALA A 145 -16.12 -8.76 10.68
N THR A 146 -15.94 -7.55 10.13
CA THR A 146 -16.67 -6.35 10.57
C THR A 146 -18.08 -6.30 10.00
N LEU A 147 -18.29 -6.67 8.73
CA LEU A 147 -19.60 -6.74 8.09
C LEU A 147 -20.52 -7.75 8.77
N ALA A 148 -20.00 -8.85 9.30
CA ALA A 148 -20.75 -9.81 10.13
C ALA A 148 -21.32 -9.17 11.41
N ARG A 149 -20.87 -7.97 11.79
CA ARG A 149 -21.35 -7.17 12.93
C ARG A 149 -22.07 -5.88 12.48
N GLY A 150 -22.34 -5.72 11.18
CA GLY A 150 -22.95 -4.51 10.62
C GLY A 150 -22.02 -3.29 10.65
N LEU A 151 -20.71 -3.51 10.68
CA LEU A 151 -19.69 -2.47 10.78
C LEU A 151 -18.71 -2.57 9.62
N THR A 152 -17.99 -1.46 9.33
CA THR A 152 -16.98 -1.37 8.28
C THR A 152 -15.88 -0.40 8.66
N PRO A 153 -14.61 -0.63 8.27
CA PRO A 153 -13.60 0.41 8.22
C PRO A 153 -14.05 1.59 7.36
N PRO A 154 -13.63 2.83 7.69
CA PRO A 154 -14.06 4.03 6.94
C PRO A 154 -13.54 4.10 5.50
N VAL A 155 -12.37 3.48 5.23
CA VAL A 155 -11.67 3.57 3.94
C VAL A 155 -11.05 2.23 3.59
N PHE A 156 -11.25 1.81 2.34
CA PHE A 156 -10.54 0.71 1.72
C PHE A 156 -9.74 1.22 0.52
N THR A 157 -8.62 0.56 0.25
CA THR A 157 -8.02 0.55 -1.08
C THR A 157 -8.83 -0.36 -1.99
N ASP A 158 -8.79 -0.16 -3.30
CA ASP A 158 -9.62 -0.95 -4.23
C ASP A 158 -9.29 -2.43 -4.21
N TYR A 159 -8.02 -2.79 -4.05
CA TYR A 159 -7.59 -4.17 -3.90
C TYR A 159 -7.58 -4.58 -2.43
N LEU A 160 -8.47 -5.50 -2.05
CA LEU A 160 -8.66 -5.92 -0.66
C LEU A 160 -7.64 -6.94 -0.15
N GLU A 161 -6.92 -7.63 -1.03
CA GLU A 161 -5.95 -8.68 -0.65
C GLU A 161 -4.59 -8.09 -0.25
N LEU A 162 -4.59 -6.86 0.29
CA LEU A 162 -3.44 -6.21 0.91
C LEU A 162 -3.45 -6.43 2.42
N SER A 163 -2.26 -6.54 3.02
CA SER A 163 -2.16 -6.63 4.48
C SER A 163 -2.39 -5.28 5.15
N VAL A 164 -3.04 -5.28 6.31
CA VAL A 164 -3.32 -4.07 7.09
C VAL A 164 -2.02 -3.33 7.42
N GLY A 165 -1.01 -4.01 7.97
CA GLY A 165 0.27 -3.37 8.31
C GLY A 165 1.00 -2.79 7.09
N GLY A 166 0.91 -3.45 5.93
CA GLY A 166 1.53 -2.98 4.69
C GLY A 166 0.95 -1.65 4.20
N THR A 167 -0.38 -1.52 4.14
CA THR A 167 -1.03 -0.29 3.69
C THR A 167 -0.90 0.84 4.73
N LEU A 168 -0.97 0.54 6.03
CA LEU A 168 -0.75 1.53 7.08
C LEU A 168 0.69 2.07 7.08
N ALA A 169 1.65 1.30 6.59
CA ALA A 169 3.03 1.77 6.44
C ALA A 169 3.21 2.80 5.31
N VAL A 170 2.26 2.93 4.38
CA VAL A 170 2.35 3.82 3.21
C VAL A 170 1.20 4.83 3.08
N GLY A 171 0.09 4.65 3.82
CA GLY A 171 -1.06 5.56 3.84
C GLY A 171 -2.40 4.86 3.61
N GLY A 172 -2.61 4.21 2.47
CA GLY A 172 -3.88 3.57 2.08
C GLY A 172 -4.92 4.58 1.62
N ILE A 173 -4.90 4.92 0.32
CA ILE A 173 -5.83 5.83 -0.35
C ILE A 173 -6.87 5.01 -1.12
N GLY A 174 -8.12 5.46 -1.15
CA GLY A 174 -9.21 4.92 -1.94
C GLY A 174 -10.31 5.94 -2.14
N GLY A 175 -11.37 5.60 -2.83
CA GLY A 175 -12.42 6.55 -3.22
C GLY A 175 -13.24 7.13 -2.05
N GLN A 176 -13.16 6.57 -0.83
CA GLN A 176 -13.77 7.16 0.39
C GLN A 176 -12.87 8.20 1.08
N THR A 177 -11.64 8.42 0.57
CA THR A 177 -10.66 9.34 1.18
C THR A 177 -11.18 10.76 1.27
N HIS A 178 -12.03 11.20 0.36
CA HIS A 178 -12.61 12.54 0.38
C HIS A 178 -13.51 12.80 1.60
N HIS A 179 -14.06 11.76 2.23
CA HIS A 179 -14.84 11.87 3.46
C HIS A 179 -14.02 11.58 4.71
N HIS A 180 -13.19 10.54 4.67
CA HIS A 180 -12.66 9.91 5.87
C HIS A 180 -11.14 10.01 6.04
N GLY A 181 -10.42 10.60 5.08
CA GLY A 181 -8.96 10.54 5.03
C GLY A 181 -8.45 9.22 4.46
N ALA A 182 -7.18 8.92 4.66
CA ALA A 182 -6.57 7.64 4.28
C ALA A 182 -6.83 6.56 5.36
N GLN A 183 -6.51 5.31 5.08
CA GLN A 183 -6.61 4.23 6.07
C GLN A 183 -5.88 4.56 7.38
N VAL A 184 -4.72 5.22 7.28
CA VAL A 184 -3.93 5.67 8.45
C VAL A 184 -4.66 6.66 9.34
N ASP A 185 -5.58 7.49 8.81
CA ASP A 185 -6.38 8.45 9.59
C ASP A 185 -7.49 7.76 10.40
N GLY A 186 -7.83 6.52 10.06
CA GLY A 186 -8.75 5.66 10.80
C GLY A 186 -8.12 4.89 11.96
N VAL A 187 -6.80 4.99 12.17
CA VAL A 187 -6.09 4.24 13.20
C VAL A 187 -6.21 4.94 14.56
N VAL A 188 -6.64 4.19 15.56
CA VAL A 188 -6.79 4.65 16.95
C VAL A 188 -5.52 4.40 17.77
N GLU A 189 -4.94 3.22 17.62
CA GLU A 189 -3.75 2.78 18.37
C GLU A 189 -2.95 1.77 17.55
N LEU A 190 -1.64 1.71 17.79
CA LEU A 190 -0.74 0.69 17.26
C LEU A 190 0.01 -0.04 18.36
N GLU A 191 0.31 -1.31 18.13
CA GLU A 191 1.39 -2.05 18.78
C GLU A 191 2.54 -2.20 17.76
N VAL A 192 3.72 -1.71 18.12
CA VAL A 192 4.88 -1.59 17.23
C VAL A 192 6.10 -2.22 17.88
N VAL A 193 6.77 -3.11 17.18
CA VAL A 193 8.12 -3.56 17.55
C VAL A 193 9.12 -2.61 16.91
N THR A 194 9.78 -1.83 17.76
CA THR A 194 10.77 -0.82 17.33
C THR A 194 12.15 -1.44 17.10
N GLY A 195 13.03 -0.75 16.39
CA GLY A 195 14.39 -1.25 16.06
C GLY A 195 15.23 -1.61 17.28
N ASP A 196 14.97 -1.01 18.46
CA ASP A 196 15.59 -1.41 19.73
C ASP A 196 14.97 -2.67 20.37
N ALA A 197 14.19 -3.44 19.61
CA ALA A 197 13.55 -4.71 19.97
C ALA A 197 12.46 -4.60 21.07
N ALA A 198 11.91 -3.42 21.32
CA ALA A 198 10.85 -3.23 22.29
C ALA A 198 9.47 -3.16 21.65
N LEU A 199 8.50 -3.87 22.23
CA LEU A 199 7.09 -3.71 21.87
C LEU A 199 6.53 -2.44 22.53
N ARG A 200 5.99 -1.53 21.74
CA ARG A 200 5.44 -0.25 22.20
C ARG A 200 4.02 -0.05 21.69
N ARG A 201 3.13 0.32 22.61
CA ARG A 201 1.82 0.87 22.25
C ARG A 201 1.95 2.37 21.99
N CYS A 202 1.35 2.85 20.92
CA CYS A 202 1.33 4.26 20.59
C CYS A 202 -0.01 4.67 19.93
N SER A 203 -0.38 5.94 20.15
CA SER A 203 -1.58 6.55 19.62
C SER A 203 -1.37 8.08 19.48
N ALA A 204 -2.37 8.81 19.04
CA ALA A 204 -2.31 10.26 18.98
C ALA A 204 -2.02 10.93 20.36
N ARG A 205 -2.30 10.22 21.49
CA ARG A 205 -2.09 10.72 22.85
C ARG A 205 -0.96 9.99 23.60
N LEU A 206 -0.69 8.74 23.26
CA LEU A 206 0.36 7.92 23.88
C LEU A 206 1.51 7.75 22.89
N ARG A 207 2.70 8.26 23.22
CA ARG A 207 3.87 8.27 22.31
C ARG A 207 3.52 8.79 20.89
N PRO A 208 2.99 10.02 20.79
CA PRO A 208 2.53 10.57 19.52
C PRO A 208 3.65 10.74 18.49
N ASP A 209 4.90 10.84 18.94
CA ASP A 209 6.09 10.86 18.09
C ASP A 209 6.27 9.54 17.34
N LEU A 210 6.17 8.39 18.04
CA LEU A 210 6.23 7.07 17.42
C LEU A 210 5.01 6.85 16.50
N PHE A 211 3.82 7.17 16.97
CA PHE A 211 2.58 6.99 16.20
C PHE A 211 2.63 7.70 14.85
N ARG A 212 3.06 8.96 14.85
CA ARG A 212 3.19 9.77 13.63
C ARG A 212 4.37 9.36 12.74
N ALA A 213 5.39 8.71 13.31
CA ALA A 213 6.56 8.25 12.57
C ALA A 213 6.38 6.84 11.96
N VAL A 214 5.42 6.06 12.46
CA VAL A 214 5.14 4.70 11.97
C VAL A 214 4.06 4.71 10.88
N LEU A 215 2.97 5.47 11.07
CA LEU A 215 1.92 5.63 10.06
C LEU A 215 2.45 6.40 8.85
N ALA A 216 2.35 5.79 7.67
CA ALA A 216 2.99 6.23 6.43
C ALA A 216 4.54 6.40 6.54
N GLY A 217 5.15 5.85 7.61
CA GLY A 217 6.58 5.95 7.89
C GLY A 217 7.44 4.86 7.25
N ARG A 218 6.83 4.00 6.42
CA ARG A 218 7.49 3.03 5.55
C ARG A 218 8.43 2.07 6.30
N GLY A 219 8.06 1.72 7.54
CA GLY A 219 8.80 0.79 8.38
C GLY A 219 10.13 1.31 8.95
N GLN A 220 10.43 2.62 8.84
CA GLN A 220 11.71 3.19 9.28
C GLN A 220 11.86 3.31 10.81
N CYS A 221 10.76 3.26 11.56
CA CYS A 221 10.76 3.43 13.02
C CYS A 221 10.25 2.20 13.78
N GLY A 222 9.79 1.17 13.07
CA GLY A 222 9.29 -0.05 13.68
C GLY A 222 8.42 -0.89 12.77
N ILE A 223 8.19 -2.12 13.18
CA ILE A 223 7.30 -3.08 12.55
C ILE A 223 5.94 -3.01 13.24
N ILE A 224 4.89 -2.68 12.51
CA ILE A 224 3.52 -2.72 13.01
C ILE A 224 3.17 -4.18 13.30
N ALA A 225 2.89 -4.51 14.57
CA ALA A 225 2.43 -5.84 14.97
C ALA A 225 0.90 -5.91 14.99
N LYS A 226 0.23 -4.87 15.53
CA LYS A 226 -1.23 -4.75 15.57
C LYS A 226 -1.66 -3.31 15.36
N ALA A 227 -2.85 -3.14 14.80
CA ALA A 227 -3.55 -1.87 14.70
C ALA A 227 -4.94 -1.97 15.33
N THR A 228 -5.37 -0.94 16.05
CA THR A 228 -6.77 -0.72 16.39
C THR A 228 -7.34 0.28 15.39
N VAL A 229 -8.29 -0.17 14.55
CA VAL A 229 -8.94 0.64 13.53
C VAL A 229 -10.36 1.01 13.96
N ARG A 230 -10.76 2.25 13.69
CA ARG A 230 -12.12 2.72 13.89
C ARG A 230 -13.06 2.04 12.89
N LEU A 231 -14.29 1.79 13.33
CA LEU A 231 -15.35 1.26 12.49
C LEU A 231 -16.53 2.24 12.45
N LEU A 232 -17.30 2.15 11.38
CA LEU A 232 -18.55 2.87 11.14
C LEU A 232 -19.67 1.85 10.88
N PRO A 233 -20.95 2.21 11.01
CA PRO A 233 -22.05 1.41 10.50
C PRO A 233 -21.86 1.10 9.02
N ALA A 234 -21.96 -0.17 8.64
CA ALA A 234 -21.85 -0.59 7.26
C ALA A 234 -23.18 -0.43 6.54
N PRO A 235 -23.22 0.12 5.31
CA PRO A 235 -24.40 0.11 4.49
C PRO A 235 -24.71 -1.32 4.01
N ALA A 236 -25.97 -1.64 3.77
CA ALA A 236 -26.36 -2.94 3.22
C ALA A 236 -26.05 -3.03 1.73
N LYS A 237 -26.27 -1.95 1.00
CA LYS A 237 -26.23 -1.87 -0.46
C LYS A 237 -25.54 -0.60 -0.94
N VAL A 238 -25.14 -0.65 -2.20
CA VAL A 238 -24.62 0.49 -2.92
C VAL A 238 -25.35 0.64 -4.26
N ARG A 239 -25.54 1.91 -4.66
CA ARG A 239 -25.86 2.26 -6.04
C ARG A 239 -24.61 2.79 -6.67
N HIS A 240 -24.11 2.04 -7.65
CA HIS A 240 -22.84 2.24 -8.33
C HIS A 240 -23.07 2.89 -9.68
N TYR A 241 -22.38 3.99 -9.93
CA TYR A 241 -22.46 4.81 -11.12
C TYR A 241 -21.11 4.80 -11.84
N LEU A 242 -21.13 4.49 -13.14
CA LEU A 242 -20.04 4.74 -14.06
C LEU A 242 -20.51 5.79 -15.06
N LEU A 243 -19.92 6.98 -14.98
CA LEU A 243 -20.33 8.16 -15.72
C LEU A 243 -19.22 8.56 -16.70
N SER A 244 -19.54 8.66 -18.00
CA SER A 244 -18.57 9.01 -19.05
C SER A 244 -18.53 10.51 -19.30
N TYR A 245 -17.33 11.03 -19.56
CA TYR A 245 -17.07 12.44 -19.80
C TYR A 245 -16.30 12.67 -21.13
N PRO A 246 -16.50 13.84 -21.78
CA PRO A 246 -15.85 14.13 -23.05
C PRO A 246 -14.37 14.53 -22.91
N SER A 247 -13.90 14.91 -21.71
CA SER A 247 -12.54 15.40 -21.48
C SER A 247 -12.11 15.30 -20.02
N VAL A 248 -10.80 15.39 -19.77
CA VAL A 248 -10.23 15.49 -18.41
C VAL A 248 -10.84 16.67 -17.66
N ALA A 249 -10.93 17.85 -18.29
CA ALA A 249 -11.46 19.06 -17.66
C ALA A 249 -12.93 18.90 -17.23
N ALA A 250 -13.78 18.24 -18.05
CA ALA A 250 -15.17 17.96 -17.70
C ALA A 250 -15.26 16.98 -16.52
N LEU A 251 -14.49 15.90 -16.57
CA LEU A 251 -14.39 14.91 -15.48
C LEU A 251 -13.96 15.58 -14.16
N THR A 252 -12.84 16.29 -14.16
CA THR A 252 -12.28 16.87 -12.93
C THR A 252 -13.15 18.01 -12.36
N ALA A 253 -13.87 18.74 -13.20
CA ALA A 253 -14.83 19.76 -12.74
C ALA A 253 -15.97 19.12 -11.94
N ASP A 254 -16.54 18.02 -12.43
CA ASP A 254 -17.60 17.33 -11.73
C ASP A 254 -17.08 16.53 -10.53
N GLN A 255 -15.87 15.96 -10.59
CA GLN A 255 -15.21 15.35 -9.43
C GLN A 255 -15.05 16.37 -8.29
N ARG A 256 -14.58 17.60 -8.56
CA ARG A 256 -14.51 18.67 -7.55
C ARG A 256 -15.89 18.96 -6.96
N ARG A 257 -16.90 19.13 -7.82
CA ARG A 257 -18.27 19.42 -7.41
C ARG A 257 -18.83 18.34 -6.46
N VAL A 258 -18.74 17.06 -6.82
CA VAL A 258 -19.31 15.97 -6.02
C VAL A 258 -18.55 15.70 -4.73
N VAL A 259 -17.25 16.03 -4.69
CA VAL A 259 -16.44 16.00 -3.47
C VAL A 259 -16.78 17.17 -2.55
N ASP A 260 -16.99 18.37 -3.10
CA ASP A 260 -17.33 19.57 -2.31
C ASP A 260 -18.72 19.45 -1.68
N ASP A 261 -19.72 18.95 -2.40
CA ASP A 261 -21.07 18.78 -1.87
C ASP A 261 -21.32 17.44 -1.14
N GLY A 262 -20.39 16.49 -1.29
CA GLY A 262 -20.40 15.25 -0.52
C GLY A 262 -21.53 14.28 -0.82
N ARG A 263 -22.18 14.39 -2.00
CA ARG A 263 -23.36 13.60 -2.36
C ARG A 263 -23.09 12.11 -2.57
N PHE A 264 -21.85 11.71 -2.86
CA PHE A 264 -21.43 10.33 -3.03
C PHE A 264 -20.50 9.88 -1.90
N ALA A 265 -20.68 8.67 -1.43
CA ALA A 265 -19.84 8.05 -0.40
C ALA A 265 -18.47 7.58 -0.93
N TYR A 266 -18.36 7.39 -2.22
CA TYR A 266 -17.13 6.96 -2.93
C TYR A 266 -17.03 7.76 -4.23
N VAL A 267 -15.83 8.26 -4.53
CA VAL A 267 -15.52 9.01 -5.75
C VAL A 267 -14.15 8.62 -6.25
N GLU A 268 -14.06 8.12 -7.46
CA GLU A 268 -12.82 7.80 -8.15
C GLU A 268 -12.93 8.17 -9.64
N GLY A 269 -11.84 8.19 -10.37
CA GLY A 269 -11.87 8.40 -11.81
C GLY A 269 -10.86 7.54 -12.51
N GLU A 270 -11.24 7.02 -13.65
CA GLU A 270 -10.42 6.22 -14.53
C GLU A 270 -10.33 6.87 -15.92
N LEU A 271 -9.11 6.89 -16.44
CA LEU A 271 -8.82 7.27 -17.82
C LEU A 271 -8.49 5.99 -18.59
N GLY A 272 -9.44 5.53 -19.42
CA GLY A 272 -9.25 4.34 -20.23
C GLY A 272 -8.37 4.64 -21.45
N LEU A 273 -7.44 3.73 -21.72
CA LEU A 273 -6.48 3.85 -22.81
C LEU A 273 -7.18 4.00 -24.17
N PRO A 274 -6.59 4.76 -25.08
CA PRO A 274 -7.14 4.92 -26.41
C PRO A 274 -7.11 3.57 -27.16
N THR A 275 -8.30 3.13 -27.61
CA THR A 275 -8.43 1.98 -28.49
C THR A 275 -8.69 2.49 -29.92
N ASP A 276 -7.81 2.18 -30.85
CA ASP A 276 -7.88 2.60 -32.25
C ASP A 276 -8.01 4.13 -32.41
N SER A 277 -9.08 4.59 -33.11
CA SER A 277 -9.34 6.00 -33.34
C SER A 277 -10.21 6.70 -32.31
N ALA A 278 -10.61 6.00 -31.22
CA ALA A 278 -11.60 6.51 -30.27
C ALA A 278 -11.03 7.51 -29.24
N GLY A 279 -9.68 7.60 -29.10
CA GLY A 279 -9.04 8.45 -28.10
C GLY A 279 -9.21 7.93 -26.66
N TRP A 280 -8.79 8.74 -25.68
CA TRP A 280 -8.93 8.44 -24.26
C TRP A 280 -10.41 8.47 -23.84
N THR A 281 -10.81 7.52 -23.00
CA THR A 281 -12.08 7.59 -22.28
C THR A 281 -11.88 8.19 -20.90
N HIS A 282 -12.88 8.91 -20.39
CA HIS A 282 -12.82 9.57 -19.10
C HIS A 282 -14.06 9.15 -18.32
N GLN A 283 -13.86 8.50 -17.18
CA GLN A 283 -14.95 7.91 -16.41
C GLN A 283 -14.87 8.33 -14.95
N LEU A 284 -15.99 8.72 -14.40
CA LEU A 284 -16.19 8.87 -12.95
C LEU A 284 -16.86 7.61 -12.42
N GLU A 285 -16.23 6.94 -11.47
CA GLU A 285 -16.83 5.94 -10.61
C GLU A 285 -17.34 6.64 -9.35
N ALA A 286 -18.65 6.63 -9.14
CA ALA A 286 -19.28 7.23 -7.97
C ALA A 286 -20.24 6.25 -7.32
N VAL A 287 -20.37 6.31 -5.98
CA VAL A 287 -21.22 5.37 -5.24
C VAL A 287 -22.02 6.08 -4.17
N ALA A 288 -23.32 5.78 -4.13
CA ALA A 288 -24.20 6.16 -3.04
C ALA A 288 -24.57 4.93 -2.20
N PHE A 289 -24.49 5.06 -0.87
CA PHE A 289 -24.83 4.01 0.07
C PHE A 289 -26.32 4.06 0.44
N PHE A 290 -26.96 2.89 0.62
CA PHE A 290 -28.33 2.82 1.08
C PHE A 290 -28.67 1.49 1.79
N ASP A 291 -29.68 1.50 2.64
CA ASP A 291 -30.07 0.34 3.46
C ASP A 291 -31.48 -0.20 3.13
N GLY A 292 -32.33 0.62 2.51
CA GLY A 292 -33.71 0.28 2.23
C GLY A 292 -33.93 -0.52 0.94
N PRO A 293 -35.22 -0.84 0.63
CA PRO A 293 -35.56 -1.46 -0.65
C PRO A 293 -35.53 -0.46 -1.81
N THR A 294 -35.60 0.85 -1.53
CA THR A 294 -35.60 1.91 -2.53
C THR A 294 -34.23 2.50 -2.65
N PRO A 295 -33.61 2.46 -3.84
CA PRO A 295 -32.33 3.10 -4.07
C PRO A 295 -32.43 4.64 -4.01
N PRO A 296 -31.31 5.35 -3.85
CA PRO A 296 -31.26 6.81 -3.93
C PRO A 296 -31.83 7.36 -5.26
N ASP A 297 -32.34 8.58 -5.22
CA ASP A 297 -32.89 9.25 -6.40
C ASP A 297 -31.76 9.72 -7.36
N ASP A 298 -31.71 9.12 -8.54
CA ASP A 298 -30.74 9.44 -9.58
C ASP A 298 -30.82 10.90 -10.04
N ALA A 299 -32.02 11.48 -10.13
CA ALA A 299 -32.19 12.86 -10.57
C ALA A 299 -31.53 13.85 -9.61
N THR A 300 -31.59 13.56 -8.31
CA THR A 300 -30.90 14.34 -7.27
C THR A 300 -29.39 14.13 -7.32
N LEU A 301 -28.93 12.88 -7.37
CA LEU A 301 -27.51 12.55 -7.32
C LEU A 301 -26.74 12.99 -8.59
N LEU A 302 -27.36 12.86 -9.77
CA LEU A 302 -26.76 13.21 -11.05
C LEU A 302 -27.06 14.65 -11.49
N GLY A 303 -27.89 15.36 -10.73
CA GLY A 303 -28.29 16.73 -11.04
C GLY A 303 -27.08 17.66 -11.17
N GLY A 304 -27.01 18.39 -12.29
CA GLY A 304 -25.94 19.37 -12.57
C GLY A 304 -24.61 18.78 -13.01
N LEU A 305 -24.51 17.46 -13.20
CA LEU A 305 -23.31 16.84 -13.79
C LEU A 305 -23.31 17.03 -15.32
N SER A 306 -22.09 17.10 -15.87
CA SER A 306 -21.83 17.31 -17.29
C SER A 306 -21.46 16.02 -18.05
N ASP A 307 -21.70 14.87 -17.42
CA ASP A 307 -21.47 13.56 -18.00
C ASP A 307 -22.37 13.32 -19.24
N GLU A 308 -22.08 12.26 -19.98
CA GLU A 308 -22.82 11.84 -21.19
C GLU A 308 -23.99 10.90 -20.78
N PRO A 309 -25.24 11.37 -20.66
CA PRO A 309 -26.34 10.57 -20.12
C PRO A 309 -26.60 9.24 -20.84
N GLY A 310 -26.35 9.22 -22.17
CA GLY A 310 -26.52 8.00 -22.98
C GLY A 310 -25.47 6.90 -22.75
N LYS A 311 -24.43 7.19 -21.97
CA LYS A 311 -23.34 6.25 -21.65
C LYS A 311 -23.30 5.85 -20.18
N ARG A 312 -24.27 6.32 -19.36
CA ARG A 312 -24.36 5.99 -17.94
C ARG A 312 -24.55 4.49 -17.72
N GLN A 313 -23.79 3.93 -16.78
CA GLN A 313 -24.05 2.60 -16.25
C GLN A 313 -24.39 2.76 -14.77
N ILE A 314 -25.53 2.22 -14.35
CA ILE A 314 -26.05 2.32 -12.99
C ILE A 314 -26.45 0.93 -12.52
N ASN A 315 -25.85 0.46 -11.43
CA ASN A 315 -26.08 -0.87 -10.90
C ASN A 315 -26.22 -0.84 -9.38
N ASP A 316 -27.18 -1.62 -8.86
CA ASP A 316 -27.31 -1.88 -7.43
C ASP A 316 -26.66 -3.20 -7.08
N MET A 317 -25.85 -3.22 -6.01
CA MET A 317 -25.23 -4.43 -5.52
C MET A 317 -25.05 -4.38 -3.99
N SER A 318 -24.68 -5.48 -3.36
CA SER A 318 -24.34 -5.46 -1.94
C SER A 318 -23.06 -4.65 -1.71
N TYR A 319 -22.91 -4.09 -0.50
CA TYR A 319 -21.70 -3.35 -0.15
C TYR A 319 -20.44 -4.20 -0.28
N PHE A 320 -20.49 -5.49 0.11
CA PHE A 320 -19.33 -6.36 -0.03
C PHE A 320 -18.98 -6.68 -1.49
N GLU A 321 -19.97 -6.86 -2.37
CA GLU A 321 -19.72 -7.05 -3.81
C GLU A 321 -19.00 -5.83 -4.39
N PHE A 322 -19.40 -4.62 -4.01
CA PHE A 322 -18.71 -3.40 -4.41
C PHE A 322 -17.28 -3.36 -3.90
N LEU A 323 -17.06 -3.59 -2.60
CA LEU A 323 -15.70 -3.61 -2.03
C LEU A 323 -14.80 -4.62 -2.72
N ASN A 324 -15.34 -5.77 -3.13
CA ASN A 324 -14.60 -6.86 -3.76
C ASN A 324 -14.70 -6.86 -5.30
N ARG A 325 -15.11 -5.74 -5.90
CA ARG A 325 -15.38 -5.64 -7.35
C ARG A 325 -14.19 -5.98 -8.24
N LEU A 326 -12.97 -5.75 -7.76
CA LEU A 326 -11.76 -6.09 -8.53
C LEU A 326 -11.44 -7.58 -8.59
N ALA A 327 -12.06 -8.42 -7.75
CA ALA A 327 -11.71 -9.85 -7.65
C ALA A 327 -11.79 -10.60 -8.98
N THR A 328 -12.82 -10.33 -9.79
CA THR A 328 -12.99 -10.96 -11.11
C THR A 328 -11.91 -10.51 -12.09
N GLY A 329 -11.61 -9.21 -12.15
CA GLY A 329 -10.54 -8.67 -12.99
C GLY A 329 -9.16 -9.22 -12.59
N VAL A 330 -8.87 -9.28 -11.30
CA VAL A 330 -7.63 -9.87 -10.78
C VAL A 330 -7.52 -11.36 -11.12
N ALA A 331 -8.62 -12.12 -11.02
CA ALA A 331 -8.64 -13.52 -11.42
C ALA A 331 -8.35 -13.68 -12.93
N TYR A 332 -8.89 -12.81 -13.76
CA TYR A 332 -8.60 -12.76 -15.19
C TYR A 332 -7.12 -12.45 -15.47
N LEU A 333 -6.55 -11.40 -14.84
CA LEU A 333 -5.12 -11.05 -15.00
C LEU A 333 -4.19 -12.18 -14.56
N LYS A 334 -4.55 -12.92 -13.49
CA LYS A 334 -3.81 -14.12 -13.08
C LYS A 334 -3.89 -15.24 -14.11
N SER A 335 -5.05 -15.44 -14.72
CA SER A 335 -5.27 -16.49 -15.73
C SER A 335 -4.53 -16.23 -17.04
N THR A 336 -4.35 -14.96 -17.40
CA THR A 336 -3.61 -14.53 -18.60
C THR A 336 -2.11 -14.35 -18.36
N GLY A 337 -1.66 -14.38 -17.11
CA GLY A 337 -0.27 -14.15 -16.72
C GLY A 337 0.11 -12.66 -16.56
N GLU A 338 -0.78 -11.73 -16.87
CA GLU A 338 -0.53 -10.29 -16.76
C GLU A 338 -0.25 -9.87 -15.29
N TRP A 339 -0.90 -10.53 -14.32
CA TRP A 339 -0.66 -10.29 -12.89
C TRP A 339 0.78 -10.55 -12.44
N TYR A 340 1.53 -11.35 -13.17
CA TYR A 340 2.89 -11.76 -12.86
C TYR A 340 3.95 -11.05 -13.73
N ARG A 341 3.54 -10.04 -14.47
CA ARG A 341 4.42 -9.16 -15.25
C ARG A 341 5.04 -8.10 -14.35
N PRO A 342 6.12 -7.43 -14.77
CA PRO A 342 6.60 -6.26 -14.06
C PRO A 342 5.59 -5.12 -14.04
N HIS A 343 5.45 -4.49 -12.85
CA HIS A 343 4.51 -3.39 -12.60
C HIS A 343 5.25 -2.10 -12.20
N PRO A 344 5.81 -1.35 -13.11
CA PRO A 344 6.49 -0.08 -12.84
C PRO A 344 5.48 1.05 -12.60
N TRP A 345 4.79 1.02 -11.47
CA TRP A 345 3.76 1.99 -11.12
C TRP A 345 4.32 3.40 -10.88
N TRP A 346 3.53 4.41 -11.20
CA TRP A 346 3.80 5.81 -10.90
C TRP A 346 2.61 6.45 -10.20
N ASN A 347 2.83 7.12 -9.06
CA ASN A 347 1.76 7.66 -8.22
C ASN A 347 2.16 9.01 -7.65
N MET A 348 1.36 10.05 -7.92
CA MET A 348 1.63 11.42 -7.45
C MET A 348 0.36 12.12 -6.96
N PHE A 349 0.51 12.89 -5.92
CA PHE A 349 -0.44 13.91 -5.52
C PHE A 349 -0.16 15.21 -6.28
N LEU A 350 -1.15 15.73 -6.97
CA LEU A 350 -1.04 16.97 -7.75
C LEU A 350 -1.89 18.08 -7.11
N PRO A 351 -1.43 19.33 -7.16
CA PRO A 351 -2.26 20.47 -6.77
C PRO A 351 -3.42 20.65 -7.75
N ALA A 352 -4.64 20.86 -7.25
CA ALA A 352 -5.85 20.93 -8.07
C ALA A 352 -5.77 21.97 -9.17
N SER A 353 -5.09 23.11 -8.90
CA SER A 353 -4.89 24.20 -9.87
C SER A 353 -4.01 23.84 -11.07
N ARG A 354 -3.26 22.74 -10.99
CA ARG A 354 -2.34 22.28 -12.05
C ARG A 354 -2.75 20.95 -12.67
N THR A 355 -3.72 20.27 -12.07
CA THR A 355 -4.06 18.87 -12.41
C THR A 355 -4.50 18.73 -13.86
N ASP A 356 -5.47 19.52 -14.32
CA ASP A 356 -6.05 19.35 -15.65
C ASP A 356 -4.98 19.49 -16.74
N ALA A 357 -4.23 20.60 -16.74
CA ALA A 357 -3.16 20.83 -17.71
C ALA A 357 -2.03 19.80 -17.62
N PHE A 358 -1.69 19.36 -16.39
CA PHE A 358 -0.65 18.34 -16.20
C PHE A 358 -1.08 16.99 -16.74
N VAL A 359 -2.31 16.55 -16.42
CA VAL A 359 -2.85 15.25 -16.86
C VAL A 359 -3.00 15.22 -18.39
N GLU A 360 -3.60 16.26 -18.99
CA GLU A 360 -3.73 16.38 -20.45
C GLU A 360 -2.36 16.30 -21.15
N ALA A 361 -1.35 17.01 -20.63
CA ALA A 361 0.01 16.95 -21.15
C ALA A 361 0.71 15.61 -20.91
N ALA A 362 0.36 14.90 -19.81
CA ALA A 362 0.95 13.61 -19.49
C ALA A 362 0.37 12.48 -20.36
N ILE A 363 -0.95 12.47 -20.56
CA ILE A 363 -1.62 11.40 -21.33
C ILE A 363 -1.49 11.56 -22.84
N LYS A 364 -1.15 12.77 -23.32
CA LYS A 364 -1.05 13.07 -24.76
C LYS A 364 -0.15 12.10 -25.53
N ASP A 365 0.96 11.72 -24.90
CA ASP A 365 2.00 10.89 -25.48
C ASP A 365 1.94 9.43 -24.96
N LEU A 366 0.92 9.08 -24.14
CA LEU A 366 0.76 7.74 -23.59
C LEU A 366 -0.19 6.92 -24.48
N THR A 367 0.21 5.71 -24.77
CA THR A 367 -0.55 4.69 -25.47
C THR A 367 -0.50 3.37 -24.68
N GLU A 368 -1.10 2.33 -25.22
CA GLU A 368 -0.97 0.98 -24.67
C GLU A 368 0.51 0.52 -24.57
N THR A 369 1.38 1.03 -25.44
CA THR A 369 2.81 0.72 -25.42
C THR A 369 3.49 1.22 -24.13
N GLU A 370 3.18 2.45 -23.69
CA GLU A 370 3.79 3.05 -22.50
C GLU A 370 3.10 2.66 -21.19
N VAL A 371 1.84 2.26 -21.23
CA VAL A 371 1.07 1.92 -20.01
C VAL A 371 0.94 0.41 -19.84
N GLY A 372 0.91 -0.33 -20.94
CA GLY A 372 0.65 -1.77 -21.00
C GLY A 372 -0.84 -2.08 -21.19
N ALA A 373 -1.15 -3.18 -21.88
CA ALA A 373 -2.53 -3.59 -22.18
C ALA A 373 -3.41 -3.80 -20.94
N SER A 374 -2.79 -4.14 -19.80
CA SER A 374 -3.45 -4.33 -18.49
C SER A 374 -3.21 -3.17 -17.54
N GLY A 375 -2.61 -2.09 -18.02
CA GLY A 375 -2.34 -0.91 -17.20
C GLY A 375 -3.59 -0.09 -16.95
N VAL A 376 -3.64 0.61 -15.82
CA VAL A 376 -4.78 1.43 -15.39
C VAL A 376 -4.31 2.85 -15.09
N VAL A 377 -5.10 3.84 -15.44
CA VAL A 377 -4.82 5.25 -15.15
C VAL A 377 -5.94 5.81 -14.29
N LEU A 378 -5.61 6.21 -13.04
CA LEU A 378 -6.59 6.74 -12.10
C LEU A 378 -6.35 8.23 -11.84
N LEU A 379 -7.45 8.96 -11.65
CA LEU A 379 -7.44 10.39 -11.35
C LEU A 379 -8.63 10.75 -10.46
N TYR A 380 -8.40 11.06 -9.18
CA TYR A 380 -9.48 11.46 -8.29
C TYR A 380 -9.05 12.42 -7.18
N PRO A 381 -9.95 13.34 -6.76
CA PRO A 381 -9.66 14.37 -5.78
C PRO A 381 -10.04 13.97 -4.37
N PHE A 382 -9.42 14.66 -3.41
CA PHE A 382 -9.87 14.71 -2.03
C PHE A 382 -9.43 16.03 -1.36
N PRO A 383 -10.16 16.49 -0.31
CA PRO A 383 -9.74 17.66 0.44
C PRO A 383 -8.46 17.36 1.24
N ARG A 384 -7.43 18.20 1.12
CA ARG A 384 -6.17 18.07 1.86
C ARG A 384 -6.36 17.95 3.36
N ALA A 385 -7.35 18.66 3.91
CA ALA A 385 -7.64 18.67 5.34
C ALA A 385 -8.07 17.30 5.91
N ARG A 386 -8.42 16.33 5.05
CA ARG A 386 -8.77 14.97 5.47
C ARG A 386 -7.56 14.12 5.84
N LEU A 387 -6.38 14.42 5.30
CA LEU A 387 -5.14 13.68 5.56
C LEU A 387 -4.26 14.49 6.51
N GLN A 388 -4.15 14.03 7.76
CA GLN A 388 -3.52 14.81 8.83
C GLN A 388 -2.13 14.31 9.22
N LEU A 389 -1.69 13.16 8.70
CA LEU A 389 -0.42 12.57 9.08
C LEU A 389 0.76 13.21 8.34
N PRO A 390 1.82 13.61 9.07
CA PRO A 390 2.88 14.47 8.52
C PRO A 390 3.75 13.79 7.46
N LEU A 391 3.81 12.44 7.43
CA LEU A 391 4.64 11.70 6.48
C LEU A 391 3.93 11.41 5.16
N LEU A 392 2.61 11.56 5.11
CA LEU A 392 1.87 11.55 3.85
C LEU A 392 1.84 12.98 3.28
N ARG A 393 2.88 13.31 2.50
CA ARG A 393 3.12 14.67 2.00
C ARG A 393 2.19 15.01 0.85
N LEU A 394 1.58 16.18 0.92
CA LEU A 394 0.60 16.67 -0.04
C LEU A 394 0.95 18.07 -0.54
N PRO A 395 0.51 18.46 -1.76
CA PRO A 395 0.49 19.84 -2.20
C PRO A 395 -0.21 20.78 -1.21
N ASP A 396 0.22 22.04 -1.17
CA ASP A 396 -0.36 23.06 -0.28
C ASP A 396 -1.55 23.76 -0.96
N GLU A 397 -2.58 22.98 -1.28
CA GLU A 397 -3.87 23.44 -1.80
C GLU A 397 -5.02 22.78 -1.05
N GLU A 398 -6.18 23.39 -1.07
CA GLU A 398 -7.39 22.89 -0.39
C GLU A 398 -7.82 21.54 -0.94
N THR A 399 -7.79 21.38 -2.26
CA THR A 399 -8.07 20.12 -2.97
C THR A 399 -6.82 19.59 -3.62
N VAL A 400 -6.62 18.29 -3.50
CA VAL A 400 -5.50 17.54 -4.05
C VAL A 400 -6.04 16.43 -4.94
N PHE A 401 -5.38 16.16 -6.05
CA PHE A 401 -5.69 15.00 -6.89
C PHE A 401 -4.62 13.92 -6.74
N LEU A 402 -5.04 12.67 -6.59
CA LEU A 402 -4.17 11.53 -6.85
C LEU A 402 -4.25 11.21 -8.35
N PHE A 403 -3.10 11.23 -9.01
CA PHE A 403 -2.94 10.79 -10.39
C PHE A 403 -1.97 9.62 -10.40
N THR A 404 -2.41 8.49 -10.98
CA THR A 404 -1.61 7.27 -11.03
C THR A 404 -1.53 6.69 -12.43
N LEU A 405 -0.37 6.12 -12.74
CA LEU A 405 -0.16 5.23 -13.88
C LEU A 405 0.21 3.86 -13.32
N LEU A 406 -0.76 2.96 -13.26
CA LEU A 406 -0.56 1.58 -12.82
C LEU A 406 -0.09 0.75 -14.03
N ARG A 407 1.14 0.99 -14.45
CA ARG A 407 1.74 0.37 -15.63
C ARG A 407 1.91 -1.14 -15.45
N THR A 408 1.75 -1.88 -16.53
CA THR A 408 2.09 -3.30 -16.63
C THR A 408 2.98 -3.49 -17.85
N ALA A 409 4.14 -4.12 -17.72
CA ALA A 409 5.00 -4.44 -18.84
C ALA A 409 4.44 -5.66 -19.61
N SER A 410 3.26 -5.47 -20.21
CA SER A 410 2.55 -6.46 -21.01
C SER A 410 3.35 -6.88 -22.26
N ALA A 411 2.94 -7.97 -22.90
CA ALA A 411 3.57 -8.36 -24.17
C ALA A 411 3.37 -7.25 -25.22
N GLY A 412 4.47 -6.79 -25.83
CA GLY A 412 4.46 -5.70 -26.81
C GLY A 412 4.52 -4.29 -26.24
N ALA A 413 4.43 -4.15 -24.90
CA ALA A 413 4.66 -2.86 -24.25
C ALA A 413 6.17 -2.52 -24.15
N GLU A 414 6.45 -1.29 -23.72
CA GLU A 414 7.81 -0.86 -23.39
C GLU A 414 8.47 -1.76 -22.33
N SER A 415 9.80 -1.80 -22.34
CA SER A 415 10.53 -2.56 -21.33
C SER A 415 10.29 -1.98 -19.93
N PRO A 416 10.32 -2.80 -18.87
CA PRO A 416 10.19 -2.32 -17.51
C PRO A 416 11.17 -1.20 -17.17
N GLN A 417 12.40 -1.27 -17.69
CA GLN A 417 13.42 -0.25 -17.49
C GLN A 417 13.04 1.08 -18.16
N ALA A 418 12.57 1.07 -19.39
CA ALA A 418 12.11 2.27 -20.10
C ALA A 418 10.92 2.92 -19.37
N MET A 419 9.97 2.11 -18.86
CA MET A 419 8.86 2.60 -18.07
C MET A 419 9.30 3.26 -16.75
N VAL A 420 10.34 2.73 -16.08
CA VAL A 420 10.93 3.34 -14.86
C VAL A 420 11.62 4.67 -15.19
N GLU A 421 12.32 4.76 -16.31
CA GLU A 421 12.94 6.01 -16.78
C GLU A 421 11.88 7.06 -17.14
N ALA A 422 10.80 6.65 -17.79
CA ALA A 422 9.65 7.51 -18.05
C ALA A 422 8.97 7.98 -16.74
N ASN A 423 8.84 7.08 -15.74
CA ASN A 423 8.35 7.43 -14.41
C ASN A 423 9.24 8.50 -13.76
N ARG A 424 10.55 8.38 -13.87
CA ARG A 424 11.48 9.38 -13.33
C ARG A 424 11.32 10.73 -14.01
N SER A 425 11.20 10.77 -15.34
CA SER A 425 10.97 11.99 -16.09
C SER A 425 9.65 12.66 -15.69
N LEU A 426 8.56 11.88 -15.63
CA LEU A 426 7.24 12.38 -15.23
C LEU A 426 7.21 12.87 -13.77
N TYR A 427 7.95 12.20 -12.86
CA TYR A 427 8.14 12.65 -11.49
C TYR A 427 8.74 14.03 -11.41
N LEU A 428 9.81 14.31 -12.17
CA LEU A 428 10.44 15.63 -12.19
C LEU A 428 9.48 16.72 -12.71
N ARG A 429 8.70 16.41 -13.73
CA ARG A 429 7.65 17.31 -14.23
C ARG A 429 6.57 17.58 -13.16
N ALA A 430 6.11 16.54 -12.47
CA ALA A 430 5.11 16.68 -11.39
C ALA A 430 5.67 17.49 -10.22
N ARG A 431 6.94 17.27 -9.82
CA ARG A 431 7.62 18.09 -8.80
C ARG A 431 7.69 19.56 -9.18
N ALA A 432 7.94 19.87 -10.45
CA ALA A 432 8.04 21.25 -10.94
C ALA A 432 6.70 22.01 -10.82
N VAL A 433 5.56 21.32 -10.81
CA VAL A 433 4.24 21.93 -10.59
C VAL A 433 3.75 21.84 -9.15
N GLY A 434 4.61 21.43 -8.20
CA GLY A 434 4.26 21.33 -6.78
C GLY A 434 3.68 19.98 -6.35
N GLY A 435 3.76 18.95 -7.19
CA GLY A 435 3.31 17.60 -6.86
C GLY A 435 4.18 16.89 -5.83
N TYR A 436 3.61 15.93 -5.12
CA TYR A 436 4.30 15.07 -4.16
C TYR A 436 4.10 13.60 -4.50
N GLN A 437 5.14 12.80 -4.31
CA GLN A 437 5.04 11.35 -4.52
C GLN A 437 4.11 10.70 -3.48
N TYR A 438 3.17 9.86 -3.95
CA TYR A 438 2.58 8.83 -3.12
C TYR A 438 3.49 7.60 -3.21
N PRO A 439 4.18 7.22 -2.12
CA PRO A 439 5.37 6.39 -2.21
C PRO A 439 5.07 4.87 -2.33
N VAL A 440 4.17 4.51 -3.21
CA VAL A 440 3.82 3.12 -3.56
C VAL A 440 4.24 2.77 -5.00
N GLY A 441 4.96 3.67 -5.67
CA GLY A 441 5.39 3.50 -7.06
C GLY A 441 6.87 3.16 -7.23
N SER A 442 7.24 2.95 -8.50
CA SER A 442 8.59 2.61 -8.96
C SER A 442 9.28 3.86 -9.50
N ILE A 443 9.63 4.76 -8.58
CA ILE A 443 10.32 6.03 -8.90
C ILE A 443 11.66 6.01 -8.18
N PRO A 444 12.80 5.92 -8.90
CA PRO A 444 14.12 6.04 -8.30
C PRO A 444 14.26 7.40 -7.58
N THR A 445 14.50 7.35 -6.27
CA THR A 445 14.54 8.54 -5.41
C THR A 445 15.77 8.46 -4.51
N THR A 446 16.58 9.53 -4.51
CA THR A 446 17.78 9.59 -3.67
C THR A 446 17.46 9.98 -2.23
N PRO A 447 18.34 9.72 -1.24
CA PRO A 447 18.15 10.18 0.14
C PRO A 447 17.96 11.70 0.27
N GLU A 448 18.62 12.51 -0.57
CA GLU A 448 18.45 13.95 -0.59
C GLU A 448 17.06 14.35 -1.11
N GLU A 449 16.56 13.67 -2.13
CA GLU A 449 15.20 13.88 -2.63
C GLU A 449 14.15 13.46 -1.60
N TRP A 450 14.38 12.39 -0.83
CA TRP A 450 13.53 12.02 0.30
C TRP A 450 13.53 13.12 1.38
N ARG A 451 14.68 13.67 1.72
CA ARG A 451 14.78 14.81 2.64
C ARG A 451 13.94 15.99 2.14
N THR A 452 14.04 16.31 0.87
CA THR A 452 13.25 17.37 0.21
C THR A 452 11.76 17.05 0.19
N HIS A 453 11.41 15.78 -0.09
CA HIS A 453 10.03 15.29 -0.10
C HIS A 453 9.37 15.47 1.26
N TYR A 454 10.01 15.04 2.34
CA TYR A 454 9.47 15.18 3.70
C TYR A 454 9.51 16.63 4.19
N GLY A 455 10.42 17.46 3.70
CA GLY A 455 10.48 18.89 3.99
C GLY A 455 10.38 19.20 5.50
N PRO A 456 9.37 19.96 5.95
CA PRO A 456 9.21 20.31 7.38
C PRO A 456 9.05 19.09 8.31
N ALA A 457 8.57 17.95 7.82
CA ALA A 457 8.43 16.74 8.62
C ALA A 457 9.76 15.98 8.81
N TRP A 458 10.78 16.28 8.00
CA TRP A 458 12.05 15.53 7.98
C TRP A 458 12.76 15.49 9.34
N ALA A 459 12.89 16.64 10.00
CA ALA A 459 13.62 16.72 11.29
C ALA A 459 12.98 15.80 12.35
N ALA A 460 11.66 15.86 12.49
CA ALA A 460 10.92 15.01 13.42
C ALA A 460 11.00 13.53 13.04
N PHE A 461 10.93 13.20 11.76
CA PHE A 461 11.04 11.83 11.27
C PHE A 461 12.44 11.25 11.51
N LYS A 462 13.50 12.03 11.23
CA LYS A 462 14.89 11.64 11.50
C LYS A 462 15.11 11.39 12.99
N THR A 463 14.66 12.32 13.86
CA THR A 463 14.75 12.15 15.33
C THR A 463 14.00 10.90 15.82
N ALA A 464 12.82 10.63 15.27
CA ALA A 464 12.07 9.42 15.59
C ALA A 464 12.83 8.16 15.16
N ARG A 465 13.40 8.13 13.96
CA ARG A 465 14.21 7.01 13.50
C ARG A 465 15.43 6.78 14.43
N GLU A 466 16.20 7.82 14.73
CA GLU A 466 17.37 7.73 15.63
C GLU A 466 17.00 7.21 17.02
N ARG A 467 15.80 7.57 17.50
CA ARG A 467 15.29 7.12 18.80
C ARG A 467 14.77 5.68 18.81
N PHE A 468 14.05 5.29 17.76
CA PHE A 468 13.31 4.02 17.71
C PHE A 468 14.01 2.93 16.88
N ASP A 469 14.99 3.29 16.07
CA ASP A 469 15.88 2.39 15.35
C ASP A 469 17.34 2.88 15.46
N PRO A 470 17.92 2.88 16.69
CA PRO A 470 19.23 3.48 16.94
C PRO A 470 20.38 2.80 16.18
N ASP A 471 20.22 1.53 15.83
CA ASP A 471 21.23 0.76 15.10
C ASP A 471 20.97 0.72 13.59
N ALA A 472 19.98 1.49 13.10
CA ALA A 472 19.65 1.65 11.69
C ALA A 472 19.45 0.33 10.91
N ILE A 473 18.82 -0.65 11.57
CA ILE A 473 18.63 -1.98 10.97
C ILE A 473 17.33 -2.16 10.20
N LEU A 474 16.37 -1.22 10.34
CA LEU A 474 15.03 -1.37 9.78
C LEU A 474 14.92 -0.92 8.31
N THR A 475 14.31 -1.76 7.52
CA THR A 475 13.76 -1.50 6.17
C THR A 475 14.72 -0.73 5.24
N PRO A 476 15.92 -1.25 4.99
CA PRO A 476 16.93 -0.57 4.17
C PRO A 476 16.50 -0.40 2.71
N GLY A 477 15.60 -1.26 2.21
CA GLY A 477 15.10 -1.23 0.84
C GLY A 477 14.38 0.04 0.44
N GLN A 478 13.95 0.86 1.40
CA GLN A 478 13.29 2.14 1.16
C GLN A 478 14.24 3.24 0.63
N GLY A 479 15.54 3.19 0.96
CA GLY A 479 16.51 4.18 0.53
C GLY A 479 16.24 5.61 1.02
N ILE A 480 15.50 5.78 2.13
CA ILE A 480 15.13 7.09 2.67
C ILE A 480 16.32 7.73 3.40
N PHE A 481 16.95 6.96 4.26
CA PHE A 481 18.14 7.38 4.97
C PHE A 481 19.37 6.75 4.32
N PRO A 482 20.47 7.49 4.17
CA PRO A 482 21.71 6.88 3.70
C PRO A 482 22.15 5.80 4.68
N PRO A 483 22.87 4.76 4.22
CA PRO A 483 23.56 3.88 5.15
C PRO A 483 24.50 4.72 6.03
N ASP A 484 24.57 4.38 7.31
CA ASP A 484 25.52 5.04 8.20
C ASP A 484 26.96 4.75 7.67
N PRO A 485 27.87 5.74 7.69
CA PRO A 485 29.21 5.62 7.12
C PRO A 485 30.07 4.56 7.81
#